data_ec5693261411da158aeb61346fd2c97a
#
_entry.id   ec5693261411da158aeb61346fd2c97a
#
_cell.length_a   1.000
_cell.length_b   1.000
_cell.length_c   1.000
_cell.angle_alpha   90.00
_cell.angle_beta   90.00
_cell.angle_gamma   90.00
#
_symmetry.space_group_name_H-M   'P 1'
#
loop_
_entity.id
_entity.type
_entity.pdbx_description
1 polymer ?
#
loop_
_entity_poly.entity_id
_entity_poly.type
_entity_poly.pdbx_seq_one_letter_code
_entity_poly.pdbx_strand_id
1 'polypeptide(L)'
;MSTTQILCITNDFGPRAGGIETFVIGLIERLPKNSVIVYTSSQVGSDTFDKAWLDNFGVEVIRDKSKVLLPSLRVGRAVRKIARERSISTVFFGAAAPLGLLSQGLRRAGVARIVALTHGHEVWWAKVWPFSWAIRRIGSGVDHLTYLGSYTQSQISRSLSKRAQNAMVKIAPGIDTEHFAPQESASQLRAELGLTDKKVIVSVGRLVHRKGQDTLVEALPAILSSVPDAHLIFVGEGPYKDYLVKRASELKVTQAITFIGRIQYAQLPRYICVGDIFAMPSRSRLAGLEVEGLGIVYLEASACGLAVIGGKSGGAPDAVLEGETGFAVDGTSPEEVASAAIKLLNDPALAQQMGARGRKWIIEEWRWEIWSQRFAALLN
;
A
#
# COMPACT_ATOMS: atom_id res chain seq x y z
N MET A 1 6.74 35.70 3.82
CA MET A 1 6.63 34.90 5.04
C MET A 1 7.54 33.68 4.85
N SER A 2 8.50 33.45 5.75
CA SER A 2 9.37 32.27 5.68
C SER A 2 8.49 31.04 5.89
N THR A 3 8.38 30.17 4.89
CA THR A 3 7.67 28.88 5.03
C THR A 3 8.41 28.04 6.08
N THR A 4 7.71 27.63 7.12
CA THR A 4 8.25 26.74 8.15
C THR A 4 8.71 25.46 7.49
N GLN A 5 10.01 25.15 7.54
CA GLN A 5 10.55 23.94 6.95
C GLN A 5 10.23 22.71 7.81
N ILE A 6 9.86 21.62 7.16
CA ILE A 6 9.56 20.32 7.75
C ILE A 6 10.69 19.35 7.38
N LEU A 7 11.22 18.61 8.34
CA LEU A 7 12.22 17.57 8.07
C LEU A 7 11.56 16.20 8.01
N CYS A 8 11.61 15.57 6.84
CA CYS A 8 11.30 14.15 6.67
C CYS A 8 12.53 13.29 6.90
N ILE A 9 12.43 12.28 7.76
CA ILE A 9 13.51 11.31 8.00
C ILE A 9 13.01 9.93 7.60
N THR A 10 13.59 9.33 6.55
CA THR A 10 13.10 8.05 6.01
C THR A 10 14.19 7.25 5.29
N ASN A 11 14.00 5.95 5.18
CA ASN A 11 14.71 5.09 4.22
C ASN A 11 13.92 4.93 2.91
N ASP A 12 12.66 5.33 2.93
CA ASP A 12 11.66 5.03 1.89
C ASP A 12 11.41 6.28 1.04
N PHE A 13 12.46 6.68 0.31
CA PHE A 13 12.42 7.78 -0.65
C PHE A 13 13.23 7.38 -1.88
N GLY A 14 12.68 7.61 -3.08
CA GLY A 14 13.24 7.16 -4.35
C GLY A 14 14.74 7.35 -4.57
N PRO A 15 15.27 6.86 -5.69
CA PRO A 15 14.57 6.38 -6.90
C PRO A 15 14.02 4.94 -6.82
N ARG A 16 14.34 4.18 -5.76
CA ARG A 16 13.75 2.84 -5.59
C ARG A 16 12.23 2.96 -5.48
N ALA A 17 11.51 2.07 -6.19
CA ALA A 17 10.07 1.99 -6.14
C ALA A 17 9.61 0.90 -5.14
N GLY A 18 8.57 1.21 -4.36
CA GLY A 18 7.92 0.31 -3.42
C GLY A 18 6.65 0.94 -2.86
N GLY A 19 5.80 0.17 -2.19
CA GLY A 19 4.53 0.69 -1.67
C GLY A 19 4.70 1.75 -0.58
N ILE A 20 5.72 1.62 0.28
CA ILE A 20 6.03 2.60 1.33
C ILE A 20 6.59 3.86 0.68
N GLU A 21 7.56 3.72 -0.24
CA GLU A 21 8.15 4.82 -0.99
C GLU A 21 7.07 5.63 -1.71
N THR A 22 6.17 4.96 -2.44
CA THR A 22 5.06 5.61 -3.16
C THR A 22 4.15 6.40 -2.21
N PHE A 23 3.87 5.85 -1.02
CA PHE A 23 3.04 6.53 -0.03
C PHE A 23 3.74 7.77 0.54
N VAL A 24 4.99 7.64 0.98
CA VAL A 24 5.77 8.76 1.54
C VAL A 24 5.96 9.87 0.50
N ILE A 25 6.32 9.49 -0.73
CA ILE A 25 6.44 10.38 -1.89
C ILE A 25 5.11 11.11 -2.14
N GLY A 26 4.01 10.37 -2.23
CA GLY A 26 2.69 10.95 -2.51
C GLY A 26 2.22 11.95 -1.44
N LEU A 27 2.62 11.78 -0.16
CA LEU A 27 2.38 12.76 0.88
C LEU A 27 3.24 14.01 0.69
N ILE A 28 4.55 13.84 0.39
CA ILE A 28 5.50 14.94 0.25
C ILE A 28 5.16 15.82 -0.97
N GLU A 29 4.80 15.22 -2.11
CA GLU A 29 4.40 15.93 -3.34
C GLU A 29 3.26 16.93 -3.12
N ARG A 30 2.40 16.65 -2.13
CA ARG A 30 1.19 17.43 -1.83
C ARG A 30 1.36 18.41 -0.67
N LEU A 31 2.55 18.47 -0.08
CA LEU A 31 2.91 19.54 0.86
C LEU A 31 3.28 20.82 0.09
N PRO A 32 3.23 21.99 0.74
CA PRO A 32 3.59 23.25 0.09
C PRO A 32 5.00 23.20 -0.50
N LYS A 33 5.20 23.75 -1.70
CA LYS A 33 6.53 23.83 -2.33
C LYS A 33 7.53 24.53 -1.42
N ASN A 34 8.77 24.10 -1.44
CA ASN A 34 9.87 24.61 -0.63
C ASN A 34 9.71 24.44 0.89
N SER A 35 8.77 23.60 1.34
CA SER A 35 8.51 23.38 2.78
C SER A 35 9.19 22.14 3.36
N VAL A 36 9.73 21.25 2.52
CA VAL A 36 10.24 19.94 2.98
C VAL A 36 11.72 19.77 2.68
N ILE A 37 12.45 19.31 3.70
CA ILE A 37 13.79 18.74 3.57
C ILE A 37 13.68 17.25 3.83
N VAL A 38 14.24 16.41 2.96
CA VAL A 38 14.26 14.95 3.14
C VAL A 38 15.67 14.51 3.52
N TYR A 39 15.81 13.85 4.66
CA TYR A 39 17.04 13.15 5.06
C TYR A 39 16.83 11.65 4.86
N THR A 40 17.60 11.07 3.95
CA THR A 40 17.41 9.67 3.53
C THR A 40 18.73 8.95 3.29
N SER A 41 18.66 7.64 3.03
CA SER A 41 19.80 6.79 2.71
C SER A 41 20.34 7.00 1.30
N SER A 42 21.59 6.63 1.05
CA SER A 42 22.19 6.63 -0.29
C SER A 42 21.59 5.53 -1.17
N GLN A 43 21.31 5.87 -2.42
CA GLN A 43 20.83 4.94 -3.47
C GLN A 43 21.52 5.23 -4.79
N VAL A 44 21.67 4.21 -5.64
CA VAL A 44 22.20 4.36 -7.00
C VAL A 44 21.21 5.17 -7.85
N GLY A 45 21.70 6.12 -8.63
CA GLY A 45 20.88 6.96 -9.50
C GLY A 45 20.11 8.07 -8.76
N SER A 46 20.47 8.38 -7.52
CA SER A 46 19.77 9.37 -6.70
C SER A 46 19.93 10.81 -7.21
N ASP A 47 21.04 11.17 -7.84
CA ASP A 47 21.37 12.57 -8.17
C ASP A 47 20.35 13.18 -9.13
N THR A 48 19.98 12.44 -10.20
CA THR A 48 18.95 12.86 -11.16
C THR A 48 17.58 12.96 -10.50
N PHE A 49 17.26 12.00 -9.63
CA PHE A 49 16.00 11.97 -8.89
C PHE A 49 15.91 13.16 -7.92
N ASP A 50 16.94 13.40 -7.14
CA ASP A 50 16.98 14.49 -6.15
C ASP A 50 16.91 15.86 -6.83
N LYS A 51 17.60 16.04 -7.97
CA LYS A 51 17.49 17.24 -8.79
C LYS A 51 16.07 17.47 -9.28
N ALA A 52 15.41 16.45 -9.82
CA ALA A 52 14.02 16.57 -10.28
C ALA A 52 13.08 16.95 -9.13
N TRP A 53 13.30 16.44 -7.90
CA TRP A 53 12.52 16.80 -6.73
C TRP A 53 12.73 18.24 -6.26
N LEU A 54 13.97 18.73 -6.34
CA LEU A 54 14.27 20.13 -6.08
C LEU A 54 13.60 21.04 -7.12
N ASP A 55 13.74 20.72 -8.41
CA ASP A 55 13.20 21.54 -9.50
C ASP A 55 11.66 21.58 -9.52
N ASN A 56 11.00 20.44 -9.31
CA ASN A 56 9.54 20.33 -9.43
C ASN A 56 8.80 20.73 -8.13
N PHE A 57 9.34 20.36 -6.96
CA PHE A 57 8.65 20.51 -5.68
C PHE A 57 9.37 21.41 -4.68
N GLY A 58 10.62 21.84 -4.99
CA GLY A 58 11.46 22.58 -4.06
C GLY A 58 11.87 21.75 -2.83
N VAL A 59 11.94 20.44 -2.97
CA VAL A 59 12.33 19.51 -1.90
C VAL A 59 13.83 19.30 -1.93
N GLU A 60 14.51 19.79 -0.87
CA GLU A 60 15.94 19.54 -0.67
C GLU A 60 16.15 18.12 -0.15
N VAL A 61 16.94 17.30 -0.84
CA VAL A 61 17.24 15.93 -0.44
C VAL A 61 18.67 15.84 0.08
N ILE A 62 18.83 15.44 1.33
CA ILE A 62 20.13 15.22 1.98
C ILE A 62 20.34 13.71 2.11
N ARG A 63 21.30 13.18 1.35
CA ARG A 63 21.63 11.76 1.36
C ARG A 63 22.72 11.43 2.39
N ASP A 64 22.43 10.49 3.27
CA ASP A 64 23.41 9.89 4.17
C ASP A 64 24.34 8.92 3.41
N LYS A 65 25.54 8.71 3.92
CA LYS A 65 26.50 7.76 3.35
C LYS A 65 26.05 6.29 3.41
N SER A 66 25.13 5.97 4.34
CA SER A 66 24.66 4.62 4.56
C SER A 66 23.63 4.22 3.52
N LYS A 67 23.68 2.96 3.07
CA LYS A 67 22.63 2.35 2.23
C LYS A 67 21.30 2.16 2.99
N VAL A 68 21.34 2.16 4.33
CA VAL A 68 20.17 2.09 5.22
C VAL A 68 20.44 2.97 6.45
N LEU A 69 19.50 3.86 6.76
CA LEU A 69 19.55 4.63 8.00
C LEU A 69 19.12 3.75 9.17
N LEU A 70 19.97 3.73 10.20
CA LEU A 70 19.64 3.15 11.49
C LEU A 70 19.68 4.25 12.57
N PRO A 71 18.96 4.12 13.70
CA PRO A 71 18.93 5.11 14.77
C PRO A 71 20.24 5.11 15.60
N SER A 72 21.37 5.27 14.92
CA SER A 72 22.71 5.31 15.50
C SER A 72 23.03 6.69 16.06
N LEU A 73 24.08 6.78 16.90
CA LEU A 73 24.58 8.05 17.42
C LEU A 73 24.99 9.01 16.29
N ARG A 74 25.56 8.48 15.19
CA ARG A 74 25.99 9.25 14.03
C ARG A 74 24.78 9.87 13.31
N VAL A 75 23.80 9.07 12.94
CA VAL A 75 22.54 9.54 12.29
C VAL A 75 21.82 10.51 13.23
N GLY A 76 21.73 10.19 14.53
CA GLY A 76 21.13 11.08 15.51
C GLY A 76 21.84 12.44 15.64
N ARG A 77 23.18 12.51 15.51
CA ARG A 77 23.92 13.80 15.45
C ARG A 77 23.60 14.56 14.17
N ALA A 78 23.58 13.86 13.02
CA ALA A 78 23.30 14.48 11.72
C ALA A 78 21.92 15.13 11.69
N VAL A 79 20.86 14.41 12.06
CA VAL A 79 19.49 14.96 12.03
C VAL A 79 19.28 16.10 13.05
N ARG A 80 19.93 16.04 14.22
CA ARG A 80 19.91 17.16 15.19
C ARG A 80 20.66 18.39 14.68
N LYS A 81 21.76 18.20 13.96
CA LYS A 81 22.50 19.27 13.31
C LYS A 81 21.62 19.99 12.30
N ILE A 82 21.02 19.24 11.37
CA ILE A 82 20.07 19.77 10.37
C ILE A 82 18.93 20.52 11.06
N ALA A 83 18.32 19.92 12.09
CA ALA A 83 17.20 20.56 12.79
C ALA A 83 17.57 21.92 13.40
N ARG A 84 18.76 22.04 13.97
CA ARG A 84 19.23 23.32 14.57
C ARG A 84 19.64 24.35 13.51
N GLU A 85 20.43 23.94 12.50
CA GLU A 85 20.95 24.84 11.46
C GLU A 85 19.82 25.41 10.58
N ARG A 86 18.75 24.62 10.36
CA ARG A 86 17.58 25.02 9.56
C ARG A 86 16.40 25.48 10.41
N SER A 87 16.56 25.61 11.74
CA SER A 87 15.47 26.00 12.67
C SER A 87 14.19 25.16 12.49
N ILE A 88 14.35 23.84 12.30
CA ILE A 88 13.24 22.92 12.07
C ILE A 88 12.41 22.75 13.34
N SER A 89 11.13 23.13 13.29
CA SER A 89 10.18 22.92 14.38
C SER A 89 9.34 21.65 14.22
N THR A 90 9.19 21.15 12.99
CA THR A 90 8.35 19.99 12.66
C THR A 90 9.15 18.91 11.95
N VAL A 91 9.03 17.67 12.44
CA VAL A 91 9.67 16.48 11.86
C VAL A 91 8.63 15.40 11.62
N PHE A 92 8.74 14.69 10.51
CA PHE A 92 8.06 13.42 10.41
C PHE A 92 9.00 12.29 9.98
N PHE A 93 8.72 11.09 10.50
CA PHE A 93 9.38 9.86 10.10
C PHE A 93 8.54 9.18 9.03
N GLY A 94 9.11 8.97 7.84
CA GLY A 94 8.44 8.29 6.73
C GLY A 94 8.11 6.83 7.04
N ALA A 95 8.87 6.19 7.97
CA ALA A 95 8.52 4.95 8.64
C ALA A 95 8.87 5.06 10.14
N ALA A 96 7.93 4.71 11.01
CA ALA A 96 8.07 4.86 12.45
C ALA A 96 9.23 4.01 13.00
N ALA A 97 9.31 2.75 12.59
CA ALA A 97 10.34 1.83 13.03
C ALA A 97 11.44 1.65 11.95
N PRO A 98 12.71 1.74 12.32
CA PRO A 98 13.25 2.02 13.65
C PRO A 98 13.58 3.51 13.91
N LEU A 99 13.48 4.39 12.90
CA LEU A 99 14.02 5.76 12.94
C LEU A 99 13.32 6.65 13.97
N GLY A 100 12.07 6.37 14.31
CA GLY A 100 11.32 7.09 15.36
C GLY A 100 11.98 7.04 16.75
N LEU A 101 12.92 6.13 17.00
CA LEU A 101 13.77 6.13 18.21
C LEU A 101 14.63 7.40 18.35
N LEU A 102 14.84 8.13 17.25
CA LEU A 102 15.57 9.42 17.25
C LEU A 102 14.73 10.59 17.81
N SER A 103 13.43 10.42 18.00
CA SER A 103 12.48 11.47 18.41
C SER A 103 12.92 12.25 19.64
N GLN A 104 13.38 11.58 20.70
CA GLN A 104 13.83 12.26 21.93
C GLN A 104 15.05 13.15 21.70
N GLY A 105 15.96 12.71 20.82
CA GLY A 105 17.12 13.53 20.44
C GLY A 105 16.71 14.79 19.68
N LEU A 106 15.70 14.70 18.84
CA LEU A 106 15.13 15.83 18.09
C LEU A 106 14.37 16.80 19.02
N ARG A 107 13.61 16.28 20.00
CA ARG A 107 13.01 17.13 21.06
C ARG A 107 14.05 17.98 21.78
N ARG A 108 15.18 17.38 22.17
CA ARG A 108 16.29 18.12 22.81
C ARG A 108 16.98 19.11 21.86
N ALA A 109 16.81 18.98 20.57
CA ALA A 109 17.30 19.92 19.56
C ALA A 109 16.31 21.06 19.26
N GLY A 110 15.13 21.10 19.92
CA GLY A 110 14.15 22.17 19.77
C GLY A 110 12.96 21.82 18.86
N VAL A 111 12.87 20.58 18.36
CA VAL A 111 11.73 20.16 17.52
C VAL A 111 10.45 20.11 18.35
N ALA A 112 9.47 20.91 17.98
CA ALA A 112 8.19 21.05 18.70
C ALA A 112 7.16 19.98 18.28
N ARG A 113 7.11 19.61 16.99
CA ARG A 113 6.14 18.66 16.44
C ARG A 113 6.83 17.45 15.82
N ILE A 114 6.41 16.24 16.20
CA ILE A 114 6.96 15.00 15.62
C ILE A 114 5.82 14.05 15.29
N VAL A 115 5.75 13.63 14.02
CA VAL A 115 4.78 12.64 13.51
C VAL A 115 5.55 11.41 13.01
N ALA A 116 5.01 10.21 13.18
CA ALA A 116 5.63 9.00 12.64
C ALA A 116 4.59 8.14 11.90
N LEU A 117 4.91 7.79 10.64
CA LEU A 117 4.04 6.96 9.82
C LEU A 117 4.26 5.47 10.12
N THR A 118 3.19 4.66 10.13
CA THR A 118 3.29 3.19 10.14
C THR A 118 2.68 2.60 8.87
N HIS A 119 3.24 1.50 8.38
CA HIS A 119 2.90 0.91 7.09
C HIS A 119 2.43 -0.55 7.18
N GLY A 120 2.26 -1.06 8.41
CA GLY A 120 1.84 -2.44 8.66
C GLY A 120 2.98 -3.39 9.02
N HIS A 121 4.23 -3.13 8.60
CA HIS A 121 5.37 -3.94 9.06
C HIS A 121 5.63 -3.77 10.56
N GLU A 122 5.23 -2.67 11.16
CA GLU A 122 5.28 -2.43 12.61
C GLU A 122 4.39 -3.37 13.42
N VAL A 123 3.45 -4.05 12.78
CA VAL A 123 2.58 -5.05 13.43
C VAL A 123 3.42 -6.17 14.05
N TRP A 124 4.41 -6.71 13.33
CA TRP A 124 5.26 -7.74 13.91
C TRP A 124 6.21 -7.17 14.99
N TRP A 125 6.66 -5.91 14.83
CA TRP A 125 7.41 -5.21 15.86
C TRP A 125 6.61 -5.13 17.16
N ALA A 126 5.33 -4.80 17.08
CA ALA A 126 4.46 -4.73 18.24
C ALA A 126 4.27 -6.07 18.96
N LYS A 127 4.44 -7.20 18.27
CA LYS A 127 4.23 -8.55 18.80
C LYS A 127 5.48 -9.17 19.45
N VAL A 128 6.67 -8.77 19.03
CA VAL A 128 7.93 -9.47 19.36
C VAL A 128 8.83 -8.60 20.23
N TRP A 129 9.21 -9.09 21.40
CA TRP A 129 10.23 -8.46 22.22
C TRP A 129 11.64 -8.71 21.61
N PRO A 130 12.57 -7.71 21.56
CA PRO A 130 12.52 -6.37 22.16
C PRO A 130 11.90 -5.29 21.27
N PHE A 131 11.38 -5.62 20.09
CA PHE A 131 10.85 -4.66 19.13
C PHE A 131 9.58 -3.95 19.65
N SER A 132 8.75 -4.66 20.44
CA SER A 132 7.58 -4.05 21.08
C SER A 132 7.94 -2.94 22.08
N TRP A 133 9.08 -3.08 22.77
CA TRP A 133 9.63 -2.01 23.56
C TRP A 133 10.05 -0.80 22.68
N ALA A 134 10.64 -1.05 21.52
CA ALA A 134 11.00 0.02 20.58
C ALA A 134 9.76 0.77 20.09
N ILE A 135 8.69 0.08 19.71
CA ILE A 135 7.40 0.69 19.33
C ILE A 135 6.82 1.54 20.46
N ARG A 136 6.84 1.03 21.70
CA ARG A 136 6.41 1.79 22.88
C ARG A 136 7.25 3.07 23.07
N ARG A 137 8.56 2.95 22.89
CA ARG A 137 9.50 4.07 23.00
C ARG A 137 9.26 5.13 21.91
N ILE A 138 9.03 4.70 20.67
CA ILE A 138 8.67 5.57 19.55
C ILE A 138 7.37 6.31 19.86
N GLY A 139 6.30 5.58 20.18
CA GLY A 139 5.00 6.18 20.48
C GLY A 139 5.03 7.19 21.63
N SER A 140 5.93 6.99 22.62
CA SER A 140 6.11 7.94 23.71
C SER A 140 6.90 9.21 23.31
N GLY A 141 7.65 9.16 22.22
CA GLY A 141 8.51 10.25 21.74
C GLY A 141 7.87 11.13 20.68
N VAL A 142 6.77 10.69 20.05
CA VAL A 142 6.07 11.41 18.98
C VAL A 142 4.76 12.03 19.47
N ASP A 143 4.26 13.04 18.77
CA ASP A 143 2.93 13.61 19.04
C ASP A 143 1.84 12.76 18.45
N HIS A 144 2.05 12.28 17.20
CA HIS A 144 1.13 11.40 16.51
C HIS A 144 1.87 10.20 15.91
N LEU A 145 1.29 9.02 16.11
CA LEU A 145 1.66 7.80 15.41
C LEU A 145 0.51 7.47 14.45
N THR A 146 0.79 7.34 13.16
CA THR A 146 -0.27 7.05 12.20
C THR A 146 -0.53 5.56 12.06
N TYR A 147 -1.65 5.20 11.46
CA TYR A 147 -1.99 3.83 11.09
C TYR A 147 -2.78 3.82 9.78
N LEU A 148 -2.70 2.71 9.03
CA LEU A 148 -3.36 2.58 7.73
C LEU A 148 -4.85 2.23 7.85
N GLY A 149 -5.20 1.34 8.78
CA GLY A 149 -6.53 0.81 8.95
C GLY A 149 -6.76 0.21 10.34
N SER A 150 -7.95 -0.29 10.59
CA SER A 150 -8.39 -0.80 11.90
C SER A 150 -7.50 -1.93 12.42
N TYR A 151 -7.08 -2.84 11.54
CA TYR A 151 -6.18 -3.93 11.90
C TYR A 151 -4.82 -3.40 12.41
N THR A 152 -4.16 -2.53 11.65
CA THR A 152 -2.85 -1.99 12.04
C THR A 152 -2.95 -1.20 13.34
N GLN A 153 -4.01 -0.41 13.52
CA GLN A 153 -4.30 0.28 14.77
C GLN A 153 -4.40 -0.69 15.94
N SER A 154 -5.24 -1.72 15.82
CA SER A 154 -5.51 -2.68 16.90
C SER A 154 -4.25 -3.44 17.33
N GLN A 155 -3.37 -3.81 16.38
CA GLN A 155 -2.16 -4.55 16.68
C GLN A 155 -1.06 -3.68 17.30
N ILE A 156 -0.83 -2.48 16.74
CA ILE A 156 0.23 -1.57 17.20
C ILE A 156 -0.13 -0.98 18.57
N SER A 157 -1.40 -0.63 18.78
CA SER A 157 -1.87 -0.04 20.05
C SER A 157 -1.56 -0.89 21.28
N ARG A 158 -1.51 -2.22 21.13
CA ARG A 158 -1.20 -3.16 22.25
C ARG A 158 0.15 -2.88 22.91
N SER A 159 1.12 -2.36 22.17
CA SER A 159 2.45 -2.05 22.70
C SER A 159 2.59 -0.59 23.17
N LEU A 160 1.59 0.26 22.95
CA LEU A 160 1.64 1.67 23.25
C LEU A 160 1.13 2.01 24.66
N SER A 161 1.58 3.13 25.20
CA SER A 161 0.96 3.74 26.39
C SER A 161 -0.42 4.30 26.03
N LYS A 162 -1.30 4.49 27.02
CA LYS A 162 -2.64 5.09 26.81
C LYS A 162 -2.58 6.45 26.12
N ARG A 163 -1.63 7.31 26.48
CA ARG A 163 -1.39 8.59 25.79
C ARG A 163 -1.11 8.38 24.31
N ALA A 164 -0.21 7.45 23.97
CA ALA A 164 0.17 7.19 22.59
C ALA A 164 -0.96 6.52 21.79
N GLN A 165 -1.76 5.65 22.43
CA GLN A 165 -2.97 5.08 21.83
C GLN A 165 -3.97 6.17 21.42
N ASN A 166 -4.23 7.12 22.31
CA ASN A 166 -5.14 8.24 22.05
C ASN A 166 -4.61 9.23 21.00
N ALA A 167 -3.30 9.25 20.78
CA ALA A 167 -2.64 10.08 19.78
C ALA A 167 -2.48 9.39 18.41
N MET A 168 -3.01 8.17 18.24
CA MET A 168 -2.99 7.49 16.95
C MET A 168 -4.00 8.12 15.98
N VAL A 169 -3.56 8.34 14.74
CA VAL A 169 -4.39 8.96 13.69
C VAL A 169 -4.35 8.12 12.42
N LYS A 170 -5.51 7.89 11.79
CA LYS A 170 -5.58 7.21 10.49
C LYS A 170 -5.03 8.12 9.40
N ILE A 171 -3.95 7.69 8.75
CA ILE A 171 -3.42 8.27 7.51
C ILE A 171 -3.10 7.10 6.59
N ALA A 172 -3.75 7.06 5.45
CA ALA A 172 -3.62 6.00 4.46
C ALA A 172 -3.15 6.57 3.11
N PRO A 173 -2.59 5.75 2.21
CA PRO A 173 -2.30 6.17 0.86
C PRO A 173 -3.59 6.55 0.14
N GLY A 174 -3.57 7.68 -0.55
CA GLY A 174 -4.66 8.12 -1.40
C GLY A 174 -4.66 7.38 -2.75
N ILE A 175 -5.78 7.41 -3.42
CA ILE A 175 -5.94 6.91 -4.79
C ILE A 175 -6.05 8.10 -5.73
N ASP A 176 -5.29 8.04 -6.83
CA ASP A 176 -5.45 8.95 -7.96
C ASP A 176 -6.65 8.46 -8.78
N THR A 177 -7.81 9.07 -8.58
CA THR A 177 -9.07 8.68 -9.19
C THR A 177 -9.24 9.15 -10.63
N GLU A 178 -8.31 9.97 -11.14
CA GLU A 178 -8.20 10.31 -12.56
C GLU A 178 -7.39 9.25 -13.28
N HIS A 179 -6.27 8.83 -12.69
CA HIS A 179 -5.45 7.75 -13.21
C HIS A 179 -6.17 6.39 -13.12
N PHE A 180 -6.67 6.02 -11.95
CA PHE A 180 -7.48 4.82 -11.74
C PHE A 180 -8.97 5.15 -11.98
N ALA A 181 -9.37 5.01 -13.22
CA ALA A 181 -10.73 5.21 -13.69
C ALA A 181 -11.09 4.11 -14.71
N PRO A 182 -12.37 3.87 -14.98
CA PRO A 182 -12.78 3.02 -16.10
C PRO A 182 -12.13 3.48 -17.40
N GLN A 183 -11.55 2.54 -18.16
CA GLN A 183 -10.74 2.80 -19.35
C GLN A 183 -11.45 2.25 -20.60
N GLU A 184 -11.80 3.11 -21.55
CA GLU A 184 -12.35 2.69 -22.86
C GLU A 184 -11.35 1.80 -23.64
N SER A 185 -10.05 2.09 -23.51
CA SER A 185 -8.98 1.30 -24.13
C SER A 185 -8.84 -0.13 -23.60
N ALA A 186 -9.54 -0.49 -22.52
CA ALA A 186 -9.53 -1.85 -21.98
C ALA A 186 -10.18 -2.87 -22.94
N SER A 187 -11.20 -2.46 -23.69
CA SER A 187 -11.83 -3.32 -24.70
C SER A 187 -10.87 -3.74 -25.81
N GLN A 188 -10.02 -2.81 -26.27
CA GLN A 188 -8.97 -3.10 -27.24
C GLN A 188 -7.93 -4.06 -26.66
N LEU A 189 -7.44 -3.82 -25.43
CA LEU A 189 -6.48 -4.72 -24.79
C LEU A 189 -7.10 -6.11 -24.56
N ARG A 190 -8.38 -6.17 -24.24
CA ARG A 190 -9.12 -7.44 -24.09
C ARG A 190 -9.14 -8.24 -25.39
N ALA A 191 -9.34 -7.57 -26.53
CA ALA A 191 -9.25 -8.19 -27.86
C ALA A 191 -7.81 -8.62 -28.19
N GLU A 192 -6.79 -7.78 -27.94
CA GLU A 192 -5.38 -8.12 -28.13
C GLU A 192 -4.95 -9.37 -27.34
N LEU A 193 -5.54 -9.58 -26.16
CA LEU A 193 -5.29 -10.73 -25.30
C LEU A 193 -6.17 -11.96 -25.64
N GLY A 194 -7.06 -11.87 -26.65
CA GLY A 194 -7.97 -12.96 -27.01
C GLY A 194 -9.07 -13.26 -25.99
N LEU A 195 -9.52 -12.23 -25.25
CA LEU A 195 -10.43 -12.35 -24.10
C LEU A 195 -11.79 -11.71 -24.33
N THR A 196 -12.15 -11.37 -25.58
CA THR A 196 -13.40 -10.67 -25.92
C THR A 196 -14.63 -11.41 -25.38
N ASP A 197 -14.67 -12.74 -25.55
CA ASP A 197 -15.80 -13.59 -25.15
C ASP A 197 -15.56 -14.29 -23.81
N LYS A 198 -14.63 -13.79 -22.98
CA LYS A 198 -14.30 -14.37 -21.68
C LYS A 198 -14.88 -13.55 -20.52
N LYS A 199 -15.17 -14.21 -19.42
CA LYS A 199 -15.43 -13.59 -18.13
C LYS A 199 -14.14 -13.52 -17.35
N VAL A 200 -13.58 -12.32 -17.20
CA VAL A 200 -12.20 -12.14 -16.77
C VAL A 200 -12.11 -11.81 -15.28
N ILE A 201 -11.33 -12.61 -14.56
CA ILE A 201 -10.87 -12.32 -13.19
C ILE A 201 -9.47 -11.72 -13.31
N VAL A 202 -9.27 -10.48 -12.89
CA VAL A 202 -7.96 -9.88 -12.86
C VAL A 202 -7.38 -9.89 -11.44
N SER A 203 -6.11 -10.26 -11.32
CA SER A 203 -5.35 -10.23 -10.06
C SER A 203 -4.04 -9.48 -10.28
N VAL A 204 -3.82 -8.42 -9.50
CA VAL A 204 -2.65 -7.55 -9.64
C VAL A 204 -1.80 -7.60 -8.38
N GLY A 205 -0.49 -7.79 -8.55
CA GLY A 205 0.45 -7.70 -7.47
C GLY A 205 1.67 -8.58 -7.64
N ARG A 206 2.61 -8.45 -6.71
CA ARG A 206 3.79 -9.33 -6.68
C ARG A 206 3.35 -10.78 -6.49
N LEU A 207 3.87 -11.68 -7.30
CA LEU A 207 3.57 -13.12 -7.19
C LEU A 207 4.35 -13.70 -5.99
N VAL A 208 3.69 -13.74 -4.85
CA VAL A 208 4.22 -14.25 -3.57
C VAL A 208 3.11 -14.94 -2.79
N HIS A 209 3.46 -15.94 -2.01
CA HIS A 209 2.54 -16.83 -1.30
C HIS A 209 1.44 -16.10 -0.50
N ARG A 210 1.75 -14.97 0.17
CA ARG A 210 0.76 -14.24 0.98
C ARG A 210 -0.36 -13.57 0.17
N LYS A 211 -0.19 -13.40 -1.15
CA LYS A 211 -1.17 -12.76 -2.03
C LYS A 211 -2.30 -13.71 -2.47
N GLY A 212 -2.17 -15.02 -2.22
CA GLY A 212 -3.23 -16.01 -2.46
C GLY A 212 -3.49 -16.32 -3.93
N GLN A 213 -2.55 -16.02 -4.84
CA GLN A 213 -2.71 -16.36 -6.25
C GLN A 213 -2.86 -17.88 -6.49
N ASP A 214 -2.25 -18.71 -5.66
CA ASP A 214 -2.42 -20.16 -5.67
C ASP A 214 -3.85 -20.58 -5.31
N THR A 215 -4.47 -19.94 -4.32
CA THR A 215 -5.88 -20.19 -3.98
C THR A 215 -6.81 -19.84 -5.15
N LEU A 216 -6.52 -18.79 -5.94
CA LEU A 216 -7.25 -18.50 -7.18
C LEU A 216 -7.07 -19.60 -8.22
N VAL A 217 -5.85 -20.11 -8.40
CA VAL A 217 -5.56 -21.23 -9.31
C VAL A 217 -6.31 -22.49 -8.85
N GLU A 218 -6.33 -22.76 -7.54
CA GLU A 218 -7.03 -23.90 -6.94
C GLU A 218 -8.56 -23.79 -7.01
N ALA A 219 -9.10 -22.57 -6.97
CA ALA A 219 -10.52 -22.30 -7.16
C ALA A 219 -10.99 -22.45 -8.62
N LEU A 220 -10.06 -22.31 -9.58
CA LEU A 220 -10.40 -22.20 -11.00
C LEU A 220 -11.13 -23.43 -11.58
N PRO A 221 -10.84 -24.70 -11.22
CA PRO A 221 -11.63 -25.86 -11.67
C PRO A 221 -13.13 -25.74 -11.32
N ALA A 222 -13.45 -25.32 -10.09
CA ALA A 222 -14.82 -25.12 -9.64
C ALA A 222 -15.48 -23.93 -10.36
N ILE A 223 -14.72 -22.85 -10.56
CA ILE A 223 -15.20 -21.68 -11.32
C ILE A 223 -15.53 -22.08 -12.76
N LEU A 224 -14.63 -22.78 -13.46
CA LEU A 224 -14.83 -23.22 -14.84
C LEU A 224 -15.99 -24.21 -15.00
N SER A 225 -16.28 -25.01 -13.98
CA SER A 225 -17.45 -25.91 -13.99
C SER A 225 -18.78 -25.13 -14.02
N SER A 226 -18.83 -23.93 -13.41
CA SER A 226 -20.02 -23.09 -13.32
C SER A 226 -20.03 -21.96 -14.35
N VAL A 227 -18.84 -21.52 -14.79
CA VAL A 227 -18.59 -20.42 -15.72
C VAL A 227 -17.51 -20.88 -16.71
N PRO A 228 -17.87 -21.65 -17.75
CA PRO A 228 -16.90 -22.27 -18.67
C PRO A 228 -16.03 -21.27 -19.44
N ASP A 229 -16.50 -20.05 -19.62
CA ASP A 229 -15.81 -18.93 -20.27
C ASP A 229 -14.98 -18.08 -19.31
N ALA A 230 -14.84 -18.48 -18.04
CA ALA A 230 -13.99 -17.77 -17.08
C ALA A 230 -12.51 -17.80 -17.49
N HIS A 231 -11.79 -16.69 -17.27
CA HIS A 231 -10.38 -16.58 -17.53
C HIS A 231 -9.69 -15.75 -16.44
N LEU A 232 -8.54 -16.22 -15.96
CA LEU A 232 -7.78 -15.58 -14.89
C LEU A 232 -6.54 -14.88 -15.46
N ILE A 233 -6.36 -13.60 -15.13
CA ILE A 233 -5.18 -12.83 -15.52
C ILE A 233 -4.37 -12.48 -14.28
N PHE A 234 -3.08 -12.80 -14.30
CA PHE A 234 -2.11 -12.35 -13.33
C PHE A 234 -1.24 -11.22 -13.89
N VAL A 235 -1.31 -10.05 -13.29
CA VAL A 235 -0.49 -8.88 -13.61
C VAL A 235 0.54 -8.67 -12.50
N GLY A 236 1.81 -8.87 -12.82
CA GLY A 236 2.92 -8.77 -11.92
C GLY A 236 3.93 -9.92 -12.03
N GLU A 237 4.99 -9.81 -11.27
CA GLU A 237 6.08 -10.79 -11.22
C GLU A 237 6.41 -11.16 -9.78
N GLY A 238 7.10 -12.28 -9.62
CA GLY A 238 7.58 -12.72 -8.32
C GLY A 238 8.06 -14.17 -8.29
N PRO A 239 8.73 -14.55 -7.21
CA PRO A 239 9.34 -15.89 -7.10
C PRO A 239 8.32 -17.03 -7.05
N TYR A 240 7.04 -16.73 -6.92
CA TYR A 240 5.98 -17.73 -6.83
C TYR A 240 5.42 -18.13 -8.21
N LYS A 241 5.86 -17.49 -9.31
CA LYS A 241 5.35 -17.72 -10.67
C LYS A 241 5.46 -19.19 -11.09
N ASP A 242 6.64 -19.79 -10.94
CA ASP A 242 6.87 -21.16 -11.39
C ASP A 242 5.99 -22.18 -10.66
N TYR A 243 5.76 -21.94 -9.35
CA TYR A 243 4.81 -22.73 -8.57
C TYR A 243 3.38 -22.60 -9.11
N LEU A 244 2.94 -21.39 -9.44
CA LEU A 244 1.59 -21.15 -9.98
C LEU A 244 1.39 -21.82 -11.34
N VAL A 245 2.39 -21.75 -12.23
CA VAL A 245 2.38 -22.42 -13.54
C VAL A 245 2.30 -23.93 -13.38
N LYS A 246 3.13 -24.52 -12.50
CA LYS A 246 3.09 -25.94 -12.18
C LYS A 246 1.72 -26.36 -11.64
N ARG A 247 1.17 -25.59 -10.69
CA ARG A 247 -0.13 -25.87 -10.08
C ARG A 247 -1.27 -25.82 -11.08
N ALA A 248 -1.25 -24.83 -11.98
CA ALA A 248 -2.22 -24.72 -13.07
C ALA A 248 -2.19 -25.93 -14.02
N SER A 249 -0.99 -26.45 -14.31
CA SER A 249 -0.81 -27.66 -15.12
C SER A 249 -1.34 -28.92 -14.43
N GLU A 250 -1.04 -29.09 -13.14
CA GLU A 250 -1.54 -30.21 -12.32
C GLU A 250 -3.08 -30.24 -12.29
N LEU A 251 -3.70 -29.07 -12.19
CA LEU A 251 -5.16 -28.90 -12.18
C LEU A 251 -5.79 -28.85 -13.58
N LYS A 252 -5.01 -28.92 -14.65
CA LYS A 252 -5.43 -28.88 -16.07
C LYS A 252 -6.21 -27.59 -16.43
N VAL A 253 -5.85 -26.45 -15.80
CA VAL A 253 -6.49 -25.14 -16.03
C VAL A 253 -5.58 -24.12 -16.73
N THR A 254 -4.43 -24.54 -17.24
CA THR A 254 -3.43 -23.67 -17.87
C THR A 254 -4.03 -22.80 -18.99
N GLN A 255 -4.97 -23.32 -19.77
CA GLN A 255 -5.61 -22.60 -20.89
C GLN A 255 -6.54 -21.44 -20.43
N ALA A 256 -6.94 -21.45 -19.17
CA ALA A 256 -7.79 -20.43 -18.58
C ALA A 256 -7.00 -19.40 -17.75
N ILE A 257 -5.66 -19.36 -17.91
CA ILE A 257 -4.79 -18.45 -17.15
C ILE A 257 -3.81 -17.73 -18.08
N THR A 258 -3.70 -16.41 -17.92
CA THR A 258 -2.68 -15.59 -18.59
C THR A 258 -1.79 -14.90 -17.57
N PHE A 259 -0.47 -15.06 -17.73
CA PHE A 259 0.55 -14.34 -16.93
C PHE A 259 1.11 -13.19 -17.77
N ILE A 260 0.75 -11.95 -17.42
CA ILE A 260 1.18 -10.73 -18.14
C ILE A 260 2.63 -10.36 -17.80
N GLY A 261 3.09 -10.66 -16.57
CA GLY A 261 4.38 -10.17 -16.10
C GLY A 261 4.28 -8.75 -15.52
N ARG A 262 5.44 -8.11 -15.36
CA ARG A 262 5.53 -6.75 -14.82
C ARG A 262 5.16 -5.73 -15.90
N ILE A 263 4.32 -4.78 -15.54
CA ILE A 263 3.93 -3.64 -16.40
C ILE A 263 4.34 -2.32 -15.75
N GLN A 264 4.34 -1.25 -16.53
CA GLN A 264 4.55 0.10 -16.02
C GLN A 264 3.31 0.59 -15.27
N TYR A 265 3.52 1.38 -14.23
CA TYR A 265 2.43 1.94 -13.40
C TYR A 265 1.39 2.71 -14.23
N ALA A 266 1.86 3.48 -15.22
CA ALA A 266 0.97 4.22 -16.13
C ALA A 266 -0.02 3.34 -16.91
N GLN A 267 0.30 2.06 -17.13
CA GLN A 267 -0.55 1.11 -17.86
C GLN A 267 -1.47 0.31 -16.92
N LEU A 268 -1.23 0.37 -15.60
CA LEU A 268 -1.92 -0.49 -14.63
C LEU A 268 -3.46 -0.37 -14.68
N PRO A 269 -4.06 0.85 -14.78
CA PRO A 269 -5.52 0.96 -14.87
C PRO A 269 -6.10 0.24 -16.10
N ARG A 270 -5.41 0.31 -17.25
CA ARG A 270 -5.84 -0.38 -18.48
C ARG A 270 -5.91 -1.90 -18.28
N TYR A 271 -4.92 -2.48 -17.58
CA TYR A 271 -4.91 -3.91 -17.27
C TYR A 271 -5.92 -4.30 -16.20
N ILE A 272 -6.17 -3.45 -15.22
CA ILE A 272 -7.24 -3.69 -14.21
C ILE A 272 -8.59 -3.71 -14.93
N CYS A 273 -8.87 -2.75 -15.79
CA CYS A 273 -10.14 -2.61 -16.51
C CYS A 273 -10.40 -3.71 -17.56
N VAL A 274 -9.42 -4.58 -17.85
CA VAL A 274 -9.67 -5.81 -18.65
C VAL A 274 -10.56 -6.80 -17.89
N GLY A 275 -10.55 -6.76 -16.54
CA GLY A 275 -11.35 -7.64 -15.69
C GLY A 275 -12.83 -7.30 -15.65
N ASP A 276 -13.68 -8.30 -15.49
CA ASP A 276 -15.08 -8.15 -15.08
C ASP A 276 -15.16 -8.05 -13.55
N ILE A 277 -14.24 -8.71 -12.85
CA ILE A 277 -14.04 -8.62 -11.40
C ILE A 277 -12.56 -8.59 -11.06
N PHE A 278 -12.23 -8.07 -9.88
CA PHE A 278 -10.89 -8.13 -9.31
C PHE A 278 -10.82 -9.15 -8.18
N ALA A 279 -9.76 -9.98 -8.14
CA ALA A 279 -9.57 -10.92 -7.05
C ALA A 279 -8.11 -11.03 -6.61
N MET A 280 -7.85 -10.85 -5.32
CA MET A 280 -6.58 -11.13 -4.68
C MET A 280 -6.85 -11.66 -3.26
N PRO A 281 -7.11 -12.96 -3.07
CA PRO A 281 -7.45 -13.53 -1.76
C PRO A 281 -6.21 -13.63 -0.87
N SER A 282 -5.72 -12.48 -0.40
CA SER A 282 -4.53 -12.41 0.44
C SER A 282 -4.75 -13.13 1.78
N ARG A 283 -3.68 -13.74 2.31
CA ARG A 283 -3.72 -14.51 3.56
C ARG A 283 -2.61 -14.13 4.52
N SER A 284 -2.88 -14.27 5.80
CA SER A 284 -1.88 -14.10 6.85
C SER A 284 -0.98 -15.34 6.95
N ARG A 285 0.31 -15.14 7.21
CA ARG A 285 1.32 -16.19 7.34
C ARG A 285 2.13 -16.00 8.62
N LEU A 286 2.90 -17.03 8.99
CA LEU A 286 3.81 -17.00 10.13
C LEU A 286 3.11 -16.51 11.42
N ALA A 287 1.95 -17.09 11.72
CA ALA A 287 1.11 -16.72 12.88
C ALA A 287 0.75 -15.20 12.89
N GLY A 288 0.54 -14.62 11.71
CA GLY A 288 0.17 -13.21 11.58
C GLY A 288 1.35 -12.23 11.69
N LEU A 289 2.57 -12.70 11.51
CA LEU A 289 3.75 -11.83 11.37
C LEU A 289 3.87 -11.28 9.93
N GLU A 290 3.40 -12.04 8.94
CA GLU A 290 3.32 -11.61 7.55
C GLU A 290 1.84 -11.45 7.16
N VAL A 291 1.41 -10.21 6.96
CA VAL A 291 0.02 -9.84 6.65
C VAL A 291 -0.04 -8.83 5.50
N GLU A 292 -1.23 -8.66 4.92
CA GLU A 292 -1.49 -7.52 4.06
C GLU A 292 -1.66 -6.25 4.91
N GLY A 293 -0.91 -5.18 4.59
CA GLY A 293 -0.97 -3.92 5.36
C GLY A 293 -2.29 -3.17 5.19
N LEU A 294 -2.72 -3.01 3.95
CA LEU A 294 -3.99 -2.42 3.53
C LEU A 294 -4.48 -3.06 2.21
N GLY A 295 -3.54 -3.33 1.28
CA GLY A 295 -3.90 -3.81 -0.04
C GLY A 295 -4.43 -2.69 -0.95
N ILE A 296 -3.59 -1.68 -1.22
CA ILE A 296 -3.94 -0.53 -2.05
C ILE A 296 -4.56 -0.94 -3.40
N VAL A 297 -4.14 -2.08 -3.96
CA VAL A 297 -4.63 -2.59 -5.23
C VAL A 297 -6.14 -2.91 -5.23
N TYR A 298 -6.73 -3.22 -4.07
CA TYR A 298 -8.20 -3.37 -3.96
C TYR A 298 -8.90 -2.03 -4.17
N LEU A 299 -8.32 -0.95 -3.60
CA LEU A 299 -8.83 0.41 -3.77
C LEU A 299 -8.63 0.89 -5.21
N GLU A 300 -7.50 0.56 -5.84
CA GLU A 300 -7.21 0.83 -7.25
C GLU A 300 -8.23 0.13 -8.18
N ALA A 301 -8.55 -1.14 -7.90
CA ALA A 301 -9.55 -1.90 -8.65
C ALA A 301 -10.97 -1.33 -8.44
N SER A 302 -11.34 -0.98 -7.21
CA SER A 302 -12.59 -0.29 -6.91
C SER A 302 -12.68 1.07 -7.61
N ALA A 303 -11.58 1.82 -7.68
CA ALA A 303 -11.51 3.09 -8.42
C ALA A 303 -11.73 2.89 -9.93
N CYS A 304 -11.26 1.78 -10.49
CA CYS A 304 -11.55 1.36 -11.86
C CYS A 304 -12.98 0.84 -12.08
N GLY A 305 -13.80 0.75 -11.02
CA GLY A 305 -15.20 0.32 -11.10
C GLY A 305 -15.41 -1.19 -11.06
N LEU A 306 -14.46 -1.97 -10.57
CA LEU A 306 -14.59 -3.41 -10.43
C LEU A 306 -15.10 -3.81 -9.04
N ALA A 307 -15.94 -4.84 -9.00
CA ALA A 307 -16.23 -5.56 -7.76
C ALA A 307 -14.97 -6.31 -7.30
N VAL A 308 -14.70 -6.31 -5.99
CA VAL A 308 -13.45 -6.80 -5.42
C VAL A 308 -13.66 -8.06 -4.58
N ILE A 309 -12.86 -9.09 -4.81
CA ILE A 309 -12.70 -10.22 -3.89
C ILE A 309 -11.35 -10.07 -3.19
N GLY A 310 -11.40 -9.64 -1.93
CA GLY A 310 -10.23 -9.48 -1.06
C GLY A 310 -10.07 -10.63 -0.09
N GLY A 311 -8.84 -10.84 0.44
CA GLY A 311 -8.63 -11.85 1.47
C GLY A 311 -8.78 -11.28 2.88
N LYS A 312 -9.18 -12.11 3.85
CA LYS A 312 -9.24 -11.77 5.30
C LYS A 312 -7.83 -11.76 5.91
N SER A 313 -6.91 -10.95 5.37
CA SER A 313 -5.52 -10.85 5.83
C SER A 313 -5.18 -9.45 6.29
N GLY A 314 -4.84 -9.31 7.55
CA GLY A 314 -4.38 -8.04 8.09
C GLY A 314 -5.37 -6.90 7.85
N GLY A 315 -4.91 -5.86 7.19
CA GLY A 315 -5.71 -4.68 6.83
C GLY A 315 -6.46 -4.80 5.50
N ALA A 316 -6.39 -5.91 4.79
CA ALA A 316 -7.11 -6.08 3.52
C ALA A 316 -8.64 -5.88 3.63
N PRO A 317 -9.31 -6.33 4.71
CA PRO A 317 -10.73 -6.04 4.90
C PRO A 317 -11.07 -4.55 5.03
N ASP A 318 -10.12 -3.70 5.44
CA ASP A 318 -10.33 -2.24 5.49
C ASP A 318 -10.44 -1.60 4.08
N ALA A 319 -10.05 -2.34 3.03
CA ALA A 319 -10.09 -1.91 1.64
C ALA A 319 -11.27 -2.52 0.84
N VAL A 320 -12.22 -3.19 1.52
CA VAL A 320 -13.43 -3.77 0.92
C VAL A 320 -14.60 -3.50 1.87
N LEU A 321 -15.67 -2.90 1.36
CA LEU A 321 -16.94 -2.83 2.09
C LEU A 321 -17.72 -4.11 1.80
N GLU A 322 -17.77 -5.01 2.79
CA GLU A 322 -18.37 -6.34 2.69
C GLU A 322 -19.83 -6.29 2.21
N GLY A 323 -20.11 -6.98 1.11
CA GLY A 323 -21.45 -7.01 0.48
C GLY A 323 -21.86 -5.74 -0.26
N GLU A 324 -21.07 -4.63 -0.17
CA GLU A 324 -21.34 -3.37 -0.88
C GLU A 324 -20.42 -3.15 -2.08
N THR A 325 -19.10 -3.36 -1.91
CA THR A 325 -18.10 -3.16 -2.97
C THR A 325 -17.45 -4.46 -3.41
N GLY A 326 -17.75 -5.55 -2.74
CA GLY A 326 -17.20 -6.87 -2.98
C GLY A 326 -17.32 -7.79 -1.77
N PHE A 327 -16.44 -8.78 -1.70
CA PHE A 327 -16.44 -9.80 -0.67
C PHE A 327 -15.04 -9.98 -0.07
N ALA A 328 -14.96 -10.12 1.26
CA ALA A 328 -13.77 -10.55 1.96
C ALA A 328 -13.88 -12.07 2.25
N VAL A 329 -12.94 -12.85 1.68
CA VAL A 329 -12.93 -14.31 1.76
C VAL A 329 -11.75 -14.83 2.59
N ASP A 330 -11.83 -16.06 3.08
CA ASP A 330 -10.63 -16.74 3.58
C ASP A 330 -9.68 -17.00 2.41
N GLY A 331 -8.53 -16.33 2.40
CA GLY A 331 -7.51 -16.47 1.36
C GLY A 331 -6.81 -17.84 1.34
N THR A 332 -7.18 -18.76 2.22
CA THR A 332 -6.74 -20.17 2.24
C THR A 332 -7.81 -21.14 1.77
N SER A 333 -9.05 -20.68 1.51
CA SER A 333 -10.17 -21.52 1.05
C SER A 333 -10.46 -21.30 -0.45
N PRO A 334 -10.07 -22.24 -1.32
CA PRO A 334 -10.47 -22.24 -2.73
C PRO A 334 -11.98 -22.22 -2.92
N GLU A 335 -12.75 -22.82 -1.99
CA GLU A 335 -14.20 -22.92 -2.01
C GLU A 335 -14.86 -21.55 -1.80
N GLU A 336 -14.40 -20.75 -0.79
CA GLU A 336 -14.92 -19.39 -0.57
C GLU A 336 -14.58 -18.48 -1.76
N VAL A 337 -13.36 -18.60 -2.29
CA VAL A 337 -12.90 -17.83 -3.46
C VAL A 337 -13.74 -18.19 -4.69
N ALA A 338 -13.96 -19.48 -4.94
CA ALA A 338 -14.78 -19.94 -6.07
C ALA A 338 -16.23 -19.45 -5.93
N SER A 339 -16.83 -19.59 -4.76
CA SER A 339 -18.21 -19.16 -4.50
C SER A 339 -18.40 -17.66 -4.76
N ALA A 340 -17.49 -16.82 -4.26
CA ALA A 340 -17.55 -15.38 -4.48
C ALA A 340 -17.35 -15.01 -5.97
N ALA A 341 -16.41 -15.67 -6.66
CA ALA A 341 -16.14 -15.42 -8.08
C ALA A 341 -17.33 -15.87 -8.95
N ILE A 342 -17.87 -17.06 -8.74
CA ILE A 342 -19.04 -17.61 -9.47
C ILE A 342 -20.25 -16.69 -9.29
N LYS A 343 -20.50 -16.21 -8.06
CA LYS A 343 -21.60 -15.29 -7.77
C LYS A 343 -21.53 -14.02 -8.61
N LEU A 344 -20.34 -13.39 -8.65
CA LEU A 344 -20.14 -12.14 -9.39
C LEU A 344 -20.12 -12.36 -10.92
N LEU A 345 -19.49 -13.45 -11.40
CA LEU A 345 -19.40 -13.73 -12.83
C LEU A 345 -20.73 -14.16 -13.44
N ASN A 346 -21.62 -14.78 -12.66
CA ASN A 346 -22.96 -15.19 -13.11
C ASN A 346 -24.01 -14.08 -12.94
N ASP A 347 -23.70 -13.03 -12.18
CA ASP A 347 -24.54 -11.86 -12.02
C ASP A 347 -23.74 -10.57 -12.36
N PRO A 348 -23.59 -10.26 -13.66
CA PRO A 348 -22.89 -9.04 -14.09
C PRO A 348 -23.52 -7.75 -13.56
N ALA A 349 -24.84 -7.74 -13.31
CA ALA A 349 -25.53 -6.58 -12.77
C ALA A 349 -25.08 -6.31 -11.31
N LEU A 350 -24.99 -7.37 -10.50
CA LEU A 350 -24.44 -7.28 -9.14
C LEU A 350 -22.98 -6.84 -9.15
N ALA A 351 -22.14 -7.40 -10.02
CA ALA A 351 -20.73 -7.02 -10.14
C ALA A 351 -20.59 -5.54 -10.52
N GLN A 352 -21.38 -5.06 -11.49
CA GLN A 352 -21.39 -3.65 -11.89
C GLN A 352 -21.90 -2.73 -10.77
N GLN A 353 -22.95 -3.13 -10.06
CA GLN A 353 -23.48 -2.37 -8.92
C GLN A 353 -22.41 -2.21 -7.82
N MET A 354 -21.74 -3.32 -7.45
CA MET A 354 -20.66 -3.29 -6.46
C MET A 354 -19.46 -2.48 -6.93
N GLY A 355 -19.06 -2.59 -8.18
CA GLY A 355 -17.99 -1.80 -8.78
C GLY A 355 -18.30 -0.30 -8.77
N ALA A 356 -19.52 0.08 -9.17
CA ALA A 356 -19.97 1.48 -9.14
C ALA A 356 -20.01 2.04 -7.70
N ARG A 357 -20.48 1.25 -6.74
CA ARG A 357 -20.46 1.61 -5.32
C ARG A 357 -19.03 1.77 -4.80
N GLY A 358 -18.14 0.85 -5.23
CA GLY A 358 -16.71 0.90 -4.89
C GLY A 358 -16.06 2.19 -5.41
N ARG A 359 -16.23 2.52 -6.69
CA ARG A 359 -15.70 3.75 -7.26
C ARG A 359 -16.22 5.01 -6.54
N LYS A 360 -17.52 5.07 -6.24
CA LYS A 360 -18.10 6.17 -5.49
C LYS A 360 -17.41 6.33 -4.11
N TRP A 361 -17.26 5.23 -3.38
CA TRP A 361 -16.58 5.21 -2.08
C TRP A 361 -15.13 5.68 -2.16
N ILE A 362 -14.40 5.25 -3.22
CA ILE A 362 -13.01 5.70 -3.40
C ILE A 362 -12.95 7.22 -3.64
N ILE A 363 -13.82 7.76 -4.47
CA ILE A 363 -13.90 9.19 -4.74
C ILE A 363 -14.26 9.99 -3.48
N GLU A 364 -15.14 9.48 -2.63
CA GLU A 364 -15.61 10.16 -1.43
C GLU A 364 -14.60 10.09 -0.27
N GLU A 365 -13.85 8.99 -0.11
CA GLU A 365 -13.09 8.74 1.11
C GLU A 365 -11.59 8.46 0.91
N TRP A 366 -11.16 8.09 -0.31
CA TRP A 366 -9.80 7.59 -0.54
C TRP A 366 -8.94 8.44 -1.47
N ARG A 367 -9.40 9.59 -1.94
CA ARG A 367 -8.58 10.46 -2.77
C ARG A 367 -7.38 11.02 -2.02
N TRP A 368 -6.29 11.26 -2.75
CA TRP A 368 -5.07 11.84 -2.20
C TRP A 368 -5.30 13.17 -1.47
N GLU A 369 -6.22 14.02 -1.97
CA GLU A 369 -6.52 15.33 -1.37
C GLU A 369 -7.00 15.18 0.07
N ILE A 370 -7.81 14.16 0.35
CA ILE A 370 -8.34 13.90 1.70
C ILE A 370 -7.22 13.53 2.65
N TRP A 371 -6.36 12.58 2.23
CA TRP A 371 -5.31 12.05 3.10
C TRP A 371 -4.13 13.01 3.26
N SER A 372 -3.77 13.75 2.20
CA SER A 372 -2.72 14.77 2.27
C SER A 372 -3.13 15.97 3.14
N GLN A 373 -4.39 16.42 3.07
CA GLN A 373 -4.89 17.46 3.95
C GLN A 373 -4.90 17.02 5.42
N ARG A 374 -5.36 15.79 5.71
CA ARG A 374 -5.30 15.21 7.06
C ARG A 374 -3.86 15.12 7.57
N PHE A 375 -2.95 14.70 6.71
CA PHE A 375 -1.53 14.61 7.07
C PHE A 375 -0.92 15.99 7.32
N ALA A 376 -1.16 16.96 6.43
CA ALA A 376 -0.69 18.34 6.60
C ALA A 376 -1.18 18.97 7.92
N ALA A 377 -2.43 18.69 8.32
CA ALA A 377 -2.97 19.13 9.61
C ALA A 377 -2.23 18.57 10.83
N LEU A 378 -1.60 17.38 10.71
CA LEU A 378 -0.78 16.82 11.80
C LEU A 378 0.59 17.50 11.93
N LEU A 379 1.06 18.14 10.88
CA LEU A 379 2.38 18.78 10.83
C LEU A 379 2.35 20.24 11.32
N ASN A 380 1.19 20.85 11.39
CA ASN A 380 0.93 22.16 11.96
C ASN A 380 0.56 22.06 13.44
#